data_8ff130c7e4069083238c3c44b35973e9
#
_entry.id   8ff130c7e4069083238c3c44b35973e9
#
_cell.length_a   1.000
_cell.length_b   1.000
_cell.length_c   1.000
_cell.angle_alpha   90.00
_cell.angle_beta   90.00
_cell.angle_gamma   90.00
#
_symmetry.space_group_name_H-M   'P 1'
#
loop_
_entity.id
_entity.type
_entity.pdbx_description
1 polymer ?
#
loop_
_entity_poly.entity_id
_entity_poly.type
_entity_poly.pdbx_seq_one_letter_code
_entity_poly.pdbx_strand_id
1 'polypeptide(L)'
;MTRPYSEKFLLSLHDANYKRIGVKLAKVCVKANLPSLYVAKTFGVSRMTIHSWFRGSPVRDKNNTRIEHFIELVEQGLNDTLLPAEDLVSTKKYLESEIKPNLIRV
;
A
#
# COMPACT_ATOMS: atom_id res chain seq x y z
N MET A 1 5.62 0.30 17.88
CA MET A 1 5.94 -0.24 16.54
C MET A 1 6.70 0.78 15.73
N THR A 2 7.78 0.37 15.10
CA THR A 2 8.59 1.25 14.25
C THR A 2 7.83 1.56 12.96
N ARG A 3 7.79 2.83 12.57
CA ARG A 3 7.15 3.22 11.31
C ARG A 3 8.00 2.76 10.12
N PRO A 4 7.40 2.10 9.10
CA PRO A 4 8.16 1.67 7.91
C PRO A 4 8.52 2.82 6.97
N TYR A 5 8.04 4.03 7.22
CA TYR A 5 8.26 5.19 6.36
C TYR A 5 8.93 6.31 7.14
N SER A 6 9.86 7.03 6.49
CA SER A 6 10.58 8.13 7.10
C SER A 6 9.66 9.35 7.34
N GLU A 7 10.02 10.18 8.30
CA GLU A 7 9.31 11.42 8.57
C GLU A 7 9.31 12.35 7.35
N LYS A 8 10.44 12.41 6.64
CA LYS A 8 10.54 13.20 5.42
C LYS A 8 9.54 12.73 4.36
N PHE A 9 9.39 11.41 4.19
CA PHE A 9 8.41 10.84 3.28
C PHE A 9 6.98 11.21 3.70
N LEU A 10 6.67 11.10 4.99
CA LEU A 10 5.34 11.41 5.50
C LEU A 10 4.98 12.88 5.25
N LEU A 11 5.94 13.79 5.42
CA LEU A 11 5.73 15.21 5.15
C LEU A 11 5.49 15.46 3.66
N SER A 12 6.28 14.82 2.79
CA SER A 12 6.09 14.95 1.35
C SER A 12 4.74 14.40 0.89
N LEU A 13 4.28 13.33 1.52
CA LEU A 13 3.00 12.72 1.22
C LEU A 13 1.83 13.63 1.61
N HIS A 14 1.98 14.37 2.70
CA HIS A 14 0.95 15.33 3.16
C HIS A 14 0.66 16.39 2.08
N ASP A 15 1.70 16.83 1.36
CA ASP A 15 1.58 17.85 0.33
C ASP A 15 1.33 17.27 -1.07
N ALA A 16 1.31 15.95 -1.22
CA ALA A 16 1.15 15.32 -2.52
C ALA A 16 -0.29 15.41 -3.03
N ASN A 17 -0.45 15.31 -4.36
CA ASN A 17 -1.76 15.35 -5.00
C ASN A 17 -2.56 14.09 -4.67
N TYR A 18 -3.47 14.19 -3.71
CA TYR A 18 -4.30 13.08 -3.26
C TYR A 18 -5.25 12.52 -4.32
N LYS A 19 -5.41 13.20 -5.46
CA LYS A 19 -6.22 12.70 -6.57
C LYS A 19 -5.53 11.59 -7.35
N ARG A 20 -4.20 11.51 -7.28
CA ARG A 20 -3.44 10.42 -7.91
C ARG A 20 -3.65 9.12 -7.15
N ILE A 21 -3.97 8.03 -7.89
CA ILE A 21 -4.24 6.74 -7.27
C ILE A 21 -3.04 6.20 -6.48
N GLY A 22 -1.84 6.41 -6.96
CA GLY A 22 -0.63 5.99 -6.26
C GLY A 22 -0.42 6.73 -4.94
N VAL A 23 -0.83 8.00 -4.87
CA VAL A 23 -0.77 8.77 -3.62
C VAL A 23 -1.81 8.24 -2.62
N LYS A 24 -2.99 7.87 -3.09
CA LYS A 24 -4.00 7.23 -2.24
C LYS A 24 -3.48 5.90 -1.68
N LEU A 25 -2.80 5.13 -2.54
CA LEU A 25 -2.16 3.88 -2.12
C LEU A 25 -1.12 4.13 -1.03
N ALA A 26 -0.27 5.15 -1.21
CA ALA A 26 0.74 5.51 -0.22
C ALA A 26 0.11 5.85 1.12
N LYS A 27 -0.97 6.63 1.11
CA LYS A 27 -1.65 7.02 2.34
C LYS A 27 -2.23 5.83 3.09
N VAL A 28 -2.83 4.87 2.39
CA VAL A 28 -3.38 3.69 3.03
C VAL A 28 -2.26 2.77 3.56
N CYS A 29 -1.15 2.69 2.84
CA CYS A 29 0.00 1.91 3.29
C CYS A 29 0.62 2.50 4.56
N VAL A 30 0.71 3.83 4.66
CA VAL A 30 1.17 4.50 5.86
C VAL A 30 0.23 4.22 7.04
N LYS A 31 -1.06 4.37 6.80
CA LYS A 31 -2.09 4.17 7.82
C LYS A 31 -2.08 2.74 8.37
N ALA A 32 -1.84 1.77 7.51
CA ALA A 32 -1.81 0.35 7.90
C ALA A 32 -0.40 -0.15 8.24
N ASN A 33 0.62 0.72 8.22
CA ASN A 33 2.03 0.39 8.47
C ASN A 33 2.55 -0.73 7.56
N LEU A 34 2.21 -0.67 6.27
CA LEU A 34 2.63 -1.67 5.29
C LEU A 34 3.94 -1.24 4.62
N PRO A 35 5.06 -1.97 4.85
CA PRO A 35 6.33 -1.62 4.21
C PRO A 35 6.26 -1.71 2.69
N SER A 36 6.87 -0.75 2.00
CA SER A 36 6.85 -0.71 0.53
C SER A 36 7.37 -1.98 -0.13
N LEU A 37 8.35 -2.65 0.49
CA LEU A 37 8.88 -3.91 -0.02
C LEU A 37 7.79 -4.98 -0.07
N TYR A 38 7.00 -5.10 0.99
CA TYR A 38 5.92 -6.10 1.05
C TYR A 38 4.78 -5.75 0.10
N VAL A 39 4.48 -4.47 -0.04
CA VAL A 39 3.48 -3.99 -1.00
C VAL A 39 3.92 -4.32 -2.42
N ALA A 40 5.19 -4.07 -2.75
CA ALA A 40 5.74 -4.40 -4.06
C ALA A 40 5.63 -5.89 -4.36
N LYS A 41 5.94 -6.74 -3.39
CA LYS A 41 5.80 -8.20 -3.55
C LYS A 41 4.35 -8.61 -3.78
N THR A 42 3.42 -7.95 -3.10
CA THR A 42 1.99 -8.23 -3.25
C THR A 42 1.52 -7.93 -4.68
N PHE A 43 1.99 -6.83 -5.26
CA PHE A 43 1.64 -6.46 -6.64
C PHE A 43 2.50 -7.17 -7.69
N GLY A 44 3.59 -7.79 -7.29
CA GLY A 44 4.52 -8.41 -8.24
C GLY A 44 5.31 -7.40 -9.05
N VAL A 45 5.63 -6.25 -8.47
CA VAL A 45 6.40 -5.17 -9.10
C VAL A 45 7.63 -4.85 -8.26
N SER A 46 8.54 -4.02 -8.79
CA SER A 46 9.72 -3.60 -8.04
C SER A 46 9.36 -2.54 -6.99
N ARG A 47 10.22 -2.43 -5.96
CA ARG A 47 10.08 -1.36 -4.97
C ARG A 47 10.15 0.01 -5.63
N MET A 48 11.00 0.15 -6.64
CA MET A 48 11.14 1.41 -7.38
C MET A 48 9.82 1.81 -8.03
N THR A 49 9.10 0.84 -8.61
CA THR A 49 7.79 1.08 -9.19
C THR A 49 6.79 1.55 -8.14
N ILE A 50 6.77 0.90 -6.97
CA ILE A 50 5.90 1.31 -5.86
C ILE A 50 6.22 2.74 -5.43
N HIS A 51 7.50 3.08 -5.25
CA HIS A 51 7.88 4.45 -4.86
C HIS A 51 7.51 5.48 -5.92
N SER A 52 7.61 5.11 -7.20
CA SER A 52 7.17 5.97 -8.31
C SER A 52 5.66 6.26 -8.19
N TRP A 53 4.85 5.22 -7.94
CA TRP A 53 3.41 5.39 -7.74
C TRP A 53 3.12 6.30 -6.53
N PHE A 54 3.82 6.07 -5.43
CA PHE A 54 3.64 6.85 -4.19
C PHE A 54 3.91 8.34 -4.41
N ARG A 55 4.82 8.67 -5.34
CA ARG A 55 5.11 10.07 -5.66
C ARG A 55 4.10 10.69 -6.61
N GLY A 56 3.12 9.92 -7.08
CA GLY A 56 2.07 10.41 -7.96
C GLY A 56 2.35 10.24 -9.44
N SER A 57 3.33 9.41 -9.81
CA SER A 57 3.57 9.09 -11.21
C SER A 57 2.37 8.40 -11.84
N PRO A 58 2.12 8.59 -13.15
CA PRO A 58 1.01 7.91 -13.82
C PRO A 58 1.08 6.40 -13.68
N VAL A 59 -0.08 5.77 -13.52
CA VAL A 59 -0.22 4.31 -13.37
C VAL A 59 -0.98 3.78 -14.58
N ARG A 60 -0.54 2.65 -15.14
CA ARG A 60 -1.23 2.01 -16.26
C ARG A 60 -2.61 1.55 -15.81
N ASP A 61 -3.59 1.58 -16.73
CA ASP A 61 -4.99 1.25 -16.43
C ASP A 61 -5.16 -0.10 -15.76
N LYS A 62 -4.43 -1.12 -16.22
CA LYS A 62 -4.50 -2.45 -15.61
C LYS A 62 -4.09 -2.45 -14.14
N ASN A 63 -3.15 -1.59 -13.77
CA ASN A 63 -2.69 -1.47 -12.39
C ASN A 63 -3.61 -0.59 -11.57
N ASN A 64 -4.31 0.37 -12.17
CA ASN A 64 -5.30 1.19 -11.48
C ASN A 64 -6.34 0.34 -10.78
N THR A 65 -6.94 -0.61 -11.50
CA THR A 65 -7.97 -1.49 -10.95
C THR A 65 -7.43 -2.31 -9.78
N ARG A 66 -6.21 -2.83 -9.94
CA ARG A 66 -5.56 -3.61 -8.88
C ARG A 66 -5.29 -2.75 -7.65
N ILE A 67 -4.83 -1.52 -7.86
CA ILE A 67 -4.54 -0.59 -6.75
C ILE A 67 -5.82 -0.23 -6.02
N GLU A 68 -6.89 0.08 -6.75
CA GLU A 68 -8.19 0.38 -6.15
C GLU A 68 -8.67 -0.78 -5.28
N HIS A 69 -8.58 -2.00 -5.79
CA HIS A 69 -9.00 -3.19 -5.05
C HIS A 69 -8.13 -3.41 -3.81
N PHE A 70 -6.81 -3.21 -3.95
CA PHE A 70 -5.88 -3.31 -2.82
C PHE A 70 -6.27 -2.32 -1.71
N ILE A 71 -6.55 -1.07 -2.10
CA ILE A 71 -6.97 -0.03 -1.13
C ILE A 71 -8.24 -0.47 -0.40
N GLU A 72 -9.23 -0.99 -1.12
CA GLU A 72 -10.47 -1.48 -0.51
C GLU A 72 -10.20 -2.60 0.49
N LEU A 73 -9.36 -3.56 0.12
CA LEU A 73 -9.03 -4.70 1.00
C LEU A 73 -8.30 -4.22 2.26
N VAL A 74 -7.37 -3.28 2.13
CA VAL A 74 -6.63 -2.75 3.28
C VAL A 74 -7.55 -1.92 4.18
N GLU A 75 -8.41 -1.10 3.60
CA GLU A 75 -9.38 -0.32 4.37
C GLU A 75 -10.33 -1.23 5.13
N GLN A 76 -10.75 -2.34 4.53
CA GLN A 76 -11.57 -3.35 5.20
C GLN A 76 -10.82 -3.93 6.40
N GLY A 77 -9.54 -4.27 6.23
CA GLY A 77 -8.72 -4.76 7.34
C GLY A 77 -8.54 -3.74 8.46
N LEU A 78 -8.43 -2.45 8.11
CA LEU A 78 -8.36 -1.38 9.09
C LEU A 78 -9.69 -1.24 9.85
N ASN A 79 -10.80 -1.31 9.15
CA ASN A 79 -12.14 -1.23 9.77
C ASN A 79 -12.41 -2.41 10.69
N ASP A 80 -11.91 -3.59 10.33
CA ASP A 80 -12.07 -4.82 11.12
C ASP A 80 -11.02 -4.94 12.23
N THR A 81 -10.19 -3.94 12.43
CA THR A 81 -9.10 -3.87 13.41
C THR A 81 -8.04 -4.97 13.25
N LEU A 82 -7.94 -5.56 12.05
CA LEU A 82 -6.90 -6.54 11.72
C LEU A 82 -5.59 -5.86 11.31
N LEU A 83 -5.68 -4.61 10.87
CA LEU A 83 -4.56 -3.76 10.52
C LEU A 83 -4.63 -2.47 11.33
N PRO A 84 -3.50 -1.84 11.67
CA PRO A 84 -2.13 -2.32 11.46
C PRO A 84 -1.85 -3.58 12.27
N ALA A 85 -1.06 -4.50 11.72
CA ALA A 85 -0.64 -5.69 12.43
C ALA A 85 0.39 -5.35 13.51
N GLU A 86 0.56 -6.23 14.50
CA GLU A 86 1.43 -5.98 15.65
C GLU A 86 2.91 -5.86 15.28
N ASP A 87 3.37 -6.64 14.28
CA ASP A 87 4.77 -6.66 13.89
C ASP A 87 4.91 -6.93 12.39
N LEU A 88 6.16 -6.91 11.90
CA LEU A 88 6.44 -7.11 10.48
C LEU A 88 6.10 -8.52 9.99
N VAL A 89 6.27 -9.53 10.84
CA VAL A 89 5.96 -10.91 10.48
C VAL A 89 4.46 -11.05 10.26
N SER A 90 3.66 -10.53 11.17
CA SER A 90 2.20 -10.55 11.06
C SER A 90 1.72 -9.74 9.86
N THR A 91 2.34 -8.59 9.60
CA THR A 91 2.03 -7.76 8.44
C THR A 91 2.27 -8.52 7.13
N LYS A 92 3.43 -9.15 7.01
CA LYS A 92 3.78 -9.95 5.83
C LYS A 92 2.80 -11.08 5.63
N LYS A 93 2.49 -11.81 6.71
CA LYS A 93 1.56 -12.93 6.67
C LYS A 93 0.16 -12.46 6.23
N TYR A 94 -0.31 -11.33 6.74
CA TYR A 94 -1.61 -10.78 6.38
C TYR A 94 -1.66 -10.48 4.88
N LEU A 95 -0.64 -9.82 4.35
CA LEU A 95 -0.57 -9.52 2.92
C LEU A 95 -0.56 -10.78 2.06
N GLU A 96 0.19 -11.79 2.47
CA GLU A 96 0.31 -13.04 1.71
C GLU A 96 -0.96 -13.90 1.78
N SER A 97 -1.66 -13.91 2.92
CA SER A 97 -2.81 -14.81 3.13
C SER A 97 -4.16 -14.16 2.88
N GLU A 98 -4.31 -12.86 3.16
CA GLU A 98 -5.60 -12.19 3.11
C GLU A 98 -5.73 -11.21 1.93
N ILE A 99 -4.64 -10.56 1.55
CA ILE A 99 -4.68 -9.53 0.51
C ILE A 99 -4.34 -10.12 -0.86
N LYS A 100 -3.16 -10.71 -1.00
CA LYS A 100 -2.67 -11.20 -2.28
C LYS A 100 -3.61 -12.20 -2.97
N PRO A 101 -4.15 -13.23 -2.26
CA PRO A 101 -5.05 -14.18 -2.90
C PRO A 101 -6.37 -13.57 -3.37
N ASN A 102 -6.80 -12.48 -2.73
CA ASN A 102 -8.07 -11.81 -3.05
C ASN A 102 -7.90 -10.63 -4.00
N LEU A 103 -6.66 -10.29 -4.36
CA LEU A 103 -6.38 -9.17 -5.24
C LEU A 103 -6.79 -9.50 -6.67
N ILE A 104 -7.51 -8.58 -7.32
CA ILE A 104 -7.93 -8.75 -8.72
C ILE A 104 -6.70 -8.94 -9.61
N ARG A 105 -6.73 -9.97 -10.44
CA ARG A 105 -5.71 -10.22 -11.46
C ARG A 105 -6.18 -9.64 -12.78
N VAL A 106 -5.30 -8.94 -13.45
CA VAL A 106 -5.58 -8.31 -14.74
C VAL A 106 -4.68 -8.90 -15.81
#